data_302e19b2559876b3db947bf55158a0ae
#
_entry.id   302e19b2559876b3db947bf55158a0ae
#
_cell.length_a   1.000
_cell.length_b   1.000
_cell.length_c   1.000
_cell.angle_alpha   90.00
_cell.angle_beta   90.00
_cell.angle_gamma   90.00
#
_symmetry.space_group_name_H-M   'P 1'
#
loop_
_entity.id
_entity.type
_entity.pdbx_description
1 polymer ?
#
loop_
_entity_poly.entity_id
_entity_poly.type
_entity_poly.pdbx_seq_one_letter_code
_entity_poly.pdbx_strand_id
1 'polypeptide(L)'
;MTDPVLAHALAQRPELIEGLKTLVSCASVGADPAMAEGMEAARRLIEARLERMGFANLQRLAPDGVANGQPSLYAERLDAPGKPAVLIYAHYDVQPPDPLDKWTTPPFDPVERDGRLYGRGISDDKGPMMIALGALDAFLSVDGALPINVKLLIEGEEETGSPALPGILEQHRDLLAADAVLSADGARWRPDLVALNVGSRGNAGFEIRVQTAETDLHSGRYGGIVANPLHVLGHLIASLHDATGRIAAPGFYDGVAEPTNAERAEIAAVPYDETAAFAPIGAKPHGEAGYSTLERLWMRPTVDVNGMWGGYTGAGSKTVIPSEAFAKLTMRLVPGQDTAKAQQAVIDHLKAQLPNCATLDIRGERGASGAYAVPEGHPLLAAASAALKKTTGQEPLKVRIGASLPLTEIVERILGLDTVMFSFALSDENFHAPNEFFRLSSIDDGLAAWVQILREIAALSPADFVPFRRG
;
A
#
# COMPACT_ATOMS: atom_id res chain seq x y z
N MET A 1 -18.34 -31.33 -12.35
CA MET A 1 -18.95 -30.41 -13.34
C MET A 1 -18.21 -29.10 -13.22
N THR A 2 -17.77 -28.53 -14.32
CA THR A 2 -17.08 -27.23 -14.32
C THR A 2 -18.10 -26.15 -13.94
N ASP A 3 -17.71 -25.22 -13.05
CA ASP A 3 -18.54 -24.08 -12.64
C ASP A 3 -18.92 -23.25 -13.90
N PRO A 4 -20.22 -23.06 -14.18
CA PRO A 4 -20.65 -22.35 -15.41
C PRO A 4 -20.22 -20.89 -15.42
N VAL A 5 -20.18 -20.21 -14.25
CA VAL A 5 -19.74 -18.83 -14.12
C VAL A 5 -18.25 -18.71 -14.44
N LEU A 6 -17.44 -19.61 -13.88
CA LEU A 6 -16.00 -19.65 -14.18
C LEU A 6 -15.74 -19.97 -15.66
N ALA A 7 -16.48 -20.94 -16.22
CA ALA A 7 -16.35 -21.28 -17.63
C ALA A 7 -16.67 -20.08 -18.53
N HIS A 8 -17.71 -19.31 -18.19
CA HIS A 8 -18.06 -18.08 -18.91
C HIS A 8 -16.97 -17.01 -18.74
N ALA A 9 -16.51 -16.75 -17.52
CA ALA A 9 -15.45 -15.77 -17.25
C ALA A 9 -14.17 -16.05 -18.07
N LEU A 10 -13.75 -17.33 -18.12
CA LEU A 10 -12.60 -17.73 -18.92
C LEU A 10 -12.86 -17.65 -20.44
N ALA A 11 -14.08 -17.88 -20.89
CA ALA A 11 -14.45 -17.70 -22.30
C ALA A 11 -14.41 -16.21 -22.73
N GLN A 12 -14.71 -15.29 -21.81
CA GLN A 12 -14.67 -13.84 -22.04
C GLN A 12 -13.26 -13.23 -21.85
N ARG A 13 -12.25 -14.04 -21.52
CA ARG A 13 -10.86 -13.56 -21.31
C ARG A 13 -10.32 -12.71 -22.46
N PRO A 14 -10.51 -13.03 -23.76
CA PRO A 14 -10.02 -12.17 -24.84
C PRO A 14 -10.64 -10.77 -24.82
N GLU A 15 -11.94 -10.66 -24.57
CA GLU A 15 -12.64 -9.38 -24.46
C GLU A 15 -12.16 -8.59 -23.25
N LEU A 16 -11.91 -9.27 -22.12
CA LEU A 16 -11.37 -8.64 -20.91
C LEU A 16 -9.97 -8.06 -21.18
N ILE A 17 -9.10 -8.78 -21.90
CA ILE A 17 -7.76 -8.32 -22.28
C ILE A 17 -7.85 -7.09 -23.19
N GLU A 18 -8.71 -7.08 -24.18
CA GLU A 18 -8.89 -5.92 -25.06
C GLU A 18 -9.47 -4.70 -24.30
N GLY A 19 -10.39 -4.94 -23.38
CA GLY A 19 -10.89 -3.91 -22.46
C GLY A 19 -9.79 -3.33 -21.57
N LEU A 20 -8.91 -4.19 -21.04
CA LEU A 20 -7.75 -3.77 -20.25
C LEU A 20 -6.77 -2.94 -21.09
N LYS A 21 -6.44 -3.36 -22.31
CA LYS A 21 -5.60 -2.59 -23.24
C LYS A 21 -6.19 -1.20 -23.49
N THR A 22 -7.50 -1.14 -23.77
CA THR A 22 -8.20 0.13 -23.99
C THR A 22 -8.10 1.04 -22.78
N LEU A 23 -8.26 0.49 -21.56
CA LEU A 23 -8.17 1.25 -20.31
C LEU A 23 -6.72 1.72 -20.03
N VAL A 24 -5.72 0.90 -20.33
CA VAL A 24 -4.30 1.27 -20.19
C VAL A 24 -3.91 2.37 -21.16
N SER A 25 -4.50 2.39 -22.38
CA SER A 25 -4.27 3.45 -23.37
C SER A 25 -4.80 4.83 -22.92
N CYS A 26 -5.66 4.88 -21.90
CA CYS A 26 -5.98 6.11 -21.20
C CYS A 26 -4.83 6.45 -20.26
N ALA A 27 -4.03 7.48 -20.60
CA ALA A 27 -2.92 7.95 -19.77
C ALA A 27 -3.44 8.64 -18.50
N SER A 28 -3.98 7.86 -17.57
CA SER A 28 -4.60 8.36 -16.35
C SER A 28 -3.57 8.65 -15.24
N VAL A 29 -2.61 9.50 -15.52
CA VAL A 29 -1.58 9.92 -14.55
C VAL A 29 -2.16 10.97 -13.62
N GLY A 30 -2.55 10.55 -12.41
CA GLY A 30 -3.22 11.40 -11.42
C GLY A 30 -2.37 12.57 -10.94
N ALA A 31 -1.06 12.41 -10.88
CA ALA A 31 -0.11 13.42 -10.44
C ALA A 31 0.14 14.55 -11.47
N ASP A 32 -0.22 14.36 -12.74
CA ASP A 32 0.07 15.32 -13.82
C ASP A 32 -1.22 15.99 -14.34
N PRO A 33 -1.44 17.28 -14.04
CA PRO A 33 -2.60 18.02 -14.57
C PRO A 33 -2.70 18.04 -16.10
N ALA A 34 -1.61 17.86 -16.82
CA ALA A 34 -1.62 17.78 -18.30
C ALA A 34 -2.29 16.49 -18.80
N MET A 35 -2.41 15.47 -17.96
CA MET A 35 -3.05 14.18 -18.27
C MET A 35 -4.54 14.12 -17.88
N ALA A 36 -5.17 15.25 -17.59
CA ALA A 36 -6.59 15.32 -17.19
C ALA A 36 -7.55 14.67 -18.20
N GLU A 37 -7.24 14.73 -19.51
CA GLU A 37 -8.02 14.06 -20.55
C GLU A 37 -7.95 12.54 -20.45
N GLY A 38 -6.76 12.00 -20.13
CA GLY A 38 -6.56 10.56 -19.89
C GLY A 38 -7.31 10.08 -18.65
N MET A 39 -7.30 10.88 -17.57
CA MET A 39 -8.09 10.63 -16.36
C MET A 39 -9.59 10.57 -16.66
N GLU A 40 -10.11 11.53 -17.41
CA GLU A 40 -11.51 11.57 -17.79
C GLU A 40 -11.89 10.41 -18.73
N ALA A 41 -11.02 10.06 -19.67
CA ALA A 41 -11.25 8.93 -20.57
C ALA A 41 -11.32 7.60 -19.80
N ALA A 42 -10.43 7.37 -18.82
CA ALA A 42 -10.46 6.19 -17.96
C ALA A 42 -11.79 6.11 -17.17
N ARG A 43 -12.21 7.20 -16.56
CA ARG A 43 -13.50 7.27 -15.83
C ARG A 43 -14.67 6.86 -16.72
N ARG A 44 -14.79 7.46 -17.91
CA ARG A 44 -15.89 7.17 -18.85
C ARG A 44 -15.91 5.71 -19.31
N LEU A 45 -14.76 5.10 -19.51
CA LEU A 45 -14.69 3.68 -19.88
C LEU A 45 -15.20 2.78 -18.74
N ILE A 46 -14.80 3.09 -17.50
CA ILE A 46 -15.25 2.36 -16.32
C ILE A 46 -16.76 2.55 -16.12
N GLU A 47 -17.23 3.79 -16.14
CA GLU A 47 -18.66 4.13 -16.02
C GLU A 47 -19.50 3.37 -17.06
N ALA A 48 -19.10 3.44 -18.34
CA ALA A 48 -19.80 2.74 -19.41
C ALA A 48 -19.82 1.21 -19.23
N ARG A 49 -18.76 0.64 -18.64
CA ARG A 49 -18.72 -0.78 -18.28
C ARG A 49 -19.71 -1.11 -17.17
N LEU A 50 -19.72 -0.33 -16.09
CA LEU A 50 -20.60 -0.52 -14.95
C LEU A 50 -22.08 -0.36 -15.34
N GLU A 51 -22.39 0.60 -16.22
CA GLU A 51 -23.74 0.79 -16.79
C GLU A 51 -24.18 -0.45 -17.57
N ARG A 52 -23.32 -1.00 -18.46
CA ARG A 52 -23.63 -2.23 -19.21
C ARG A 52 -23.84 -3.44 -18.31
N MET A 53 -23.09 -3.52 -17.19
CA MET A 53 -23.27 -4.55 -16.16
C MET A 53 -24.53 -4.34 -15.32
N GLY A 54 -25.25 -3.23 -15.51
CA GLY A 54 -26.47 -2.90 -14.77
C GLY A 54 -26.26 -2.51 -13.33
N PHE A 55 -25.09 -1.96 -12.99
CA PHE A 55 -24.89 -1.32 -11.69
C PHE A 55 -25.74 -0.07 -11.57
N ALA A 56 -26.32 0.12 -10.39
CA ALA A 56 -27.14 1.28 -10.07
C ALA A 56 -26.33 2.34 -9.31
N ASN A 57 -26.97 3.51 -9.13
CA ASN A 57 -26.46 4.59 -8.29
C ASN A 57 -25.04 5.03 -8.64
N LEU A 58 -24.72 5.06 -9.95
CA LEU A 58 -23.40 5.47 -10.43
C LEU A 58 -23.16 6.95 -10.11
N GLN A 59 -22.11 7.24 -9.37
CA GLN A 59 -21.75 8.59 -8.90
C GLN A 59 -20.25 8.81 -8.99
N ARG A 60 -19.86 10.08 -9.21
CA ARG A 60 -18.50 10.57 -9.02
C ARG A 60 -18.43 11.25 -7.67
N LEU A 61 -17.71 10.65 -6.73
CA LEU A 61 -17.54 11.18 -5.38
C LEU A 61 -16.28 12.02 -5.33
N ALA A 62 -16.43 13.29 -4.98
CA ALA A 62 -15.32 14.20 -4.75
C ALA A 62 -15.55 14.92 -3.41
N PRO A 63 -14.51 15.15 -2.61
CA PRO A 63 -14.69 15.86 -1.34
C PRO A 63 -14.95 17.34 -1.60
N ASP A 64 -15.81 17.94 -0.78
CA ASP A 64 -16.05 19.37 -0.80
C ASP A 64 -14.77 20.13 -0.44
N GLY A 65 -14.44 21.17 -1.21
CA GLY A 65 -13.33 22.08 -0.92
C GLY A 65 -11.92 21.61 -1.31
N VAL A 66 -11.77 20.43 -1.91
CA VAL A 66 -10.48 20.00 -2.48
C VAL A 66 -10.42 20.47 -3.94
N ALA A 67 -9.74 21.58 -4.17
CA ALA A 67 -9.48 22.06 -5.52
C ALA A 67 -8.56 21.06 -6.26
N ASN A 68 -8.97 20.64 -7.46
CA ASN A 68 -8.24 19.73 -8.35
C ASN A 68 -8.14 18.26 -7.90
N GLY A 69 -8.90 17.81 -6.88
CA GLY A 69 -8.99 16.40 -6.52
C GLY A 69 -9.63 15.56 -7.63
N GLN A 70 -9.13 14.34 -7.83
CA GLN A 70 -9.72 13.41 -8.78
C GLN A 70 -10.86 12.64 -8.11
N PRO A 71 -12.08 12.62 -8.70
CA PRO A 71 -13.20 11.92 -8.07
C PRO A 71 -13.01 10.42 -8.08
N SER A 72 -13.46 9.77 -7.01
CA SER A 72 -13.67 8.31 -6.99
C SER A 72 -15.00 7.96 -7.66
N LEU A 73 -15.05 6.84 -8.37
CA LEU A 73 -16.28 6.31 -8.95
C LEU A 73 -16.96 5.38 -7.93
N TYR A 74 -18.24 5.59 -7.73
CA TYR A 74 -19.10 4.72 -6.93
C TYR A 74 -20.19 4.10 -7.79
N ALA A 75 -20.48 2.82 -7.53
CA ALA A 75 -21.66 2.14 -8.07
C ALA A 75 -22.06 1.00 -7.14
N GLU A 76 -23.32 0.53 -7.23
CA GLU A 76 -23.78 -0.53 -6.35
C GLU A 76 -24.72 -1.52 -7.05
N ARG A 77 -24.77 -2.74 -6.51
CA ARG A 77 -25.72 -3.78 -6.83
C ARG A 77 -26.15 -4.49 -5.54
N LEU A 78 -27.35 -4.16 -5.04
CA LEU A 78 -27.85 -4.54 -3.72
C LEU A 78 -29.09 -5.45 -3.85
N ASP A 79 -29.10 -6.34 -4.82
CA ASP A 79 -30.21 -7.23 -5.16
C ASP A 79 -30.06 -8.67 -4.59
N ALA A 80 -29.15 -8.88 -3.63
CA ALA A 80 -28.94 -10.14 -2.92
C ALA A 80 -29.46 -10.07 -1.45
N PRO A 81 -30.77 -10.17 -1.19
CA PRO A 81 -31.34 -9.95 0.14
C PRO A 81 -30.80 -10.96 1.17
N GLY A 82 -30.42 -10.46 2.35
CA GLY A 82 -29.89 -11.27 3.45
C GLY A 82 -28.44 -11.72 3.28
N LYS A 83 -27.79 -11.36 2.18
CA LYS A 83 -26.37 -11.63 1.95
C LYS A 83 -25.51 -10.45 2.40
N PRO A 84 -24.23 -10.69 2.73
CA PRO A 84 -23.31 -9.62 3.06
C PRO A 84 -23.20 -8.57 1.96
N ALA A 85 -22.95 -7.32 2.36
CA ALA A 85 -22.56 -6.23 1.48
C ALA A 85 -21.04 -6.03 1.54
N VAL A 86 -20.35 -6.16 0.42
CA VAL A 86 -18.90 -5.97 0.32
C VAL A 86 -18.61 -4.74 -0.52
N LEU A 87 -17.76 -3.86 0.01
CA LEU A 87 -17.19 -2.74 -0.73
C LEU A 87 -15.94 -3.24 -1.46
N ILE A 88 -16.00 -3.34 -2.79
CA ILE A 88 -14.84 -3.68 -3.61
C ILE A 88 -14.12 -2.39 -3.96
N TYR A 89 -12.83 -2.34 -3.64
CA TYR A 89 -11.96 -1.21 -3.92
C TYR A 89 -10.98 -1.53 -5.06
N ALA A 90 -10.69 -0.52 -5.87
CA ALA A 90 -9.65 -0.48 -6.89
C ALA A 90 -9.27 0.98 -7.17
N HIS A 91 -8.24 1.24 -7.97
CA HIS A 91 -7.95 2.58 -8.46
C HIS A 91 -7.70 2.63 -9.98
N TYR A 92 -7.94 3.81 -10.57
CA TYR A 92 -7.79 3.99 -12.02
C TYR A 92 -6.67 4.96 -12.40
N ASP A 93 -6.12 5.71 -11.45
CA ASP A 93 -4.93 6.52 -11.68
C ASP A 93 -3.67 5.63 -11.73
N VAL A 94 -2.61 6.18 -12.28
CA VAL A 94 -1.35 5.48 -12.48
C VAL A 94 -0.17 6.43 -12.23
N GLN A 95 0.99 5.88 -11.88
CA GLN A 95 2.23 6.62 -11.74
C GLN A 95 2.69 7.26 -13.05
N PRO A 96 3.44 8.38 -13.01
CA PRO A 96 4.16 8.90 -14.16
C PRO A 96 5.04 7.83 -14.81
N PRO A 97 5.09 7.79 -16.16
CA PRO A 97 5.84 6.73 -16.86
C PRO A 97 7.34 6.97 -16.92
N ASP A 98 7.82 8.12 -16.47
CA ASP A 98 9.23 8.51 -16.61
C ASP A 98 10.20 7.55 -15.89
N PRO A 99 11.41 7.36 -16.43
CA PRO A 99 11.97 7.96 -17.66
C PRO A 99 11.54 7.20 -18.94
N LEU A 100 11.00 7.93 -19.92
CA LEU A 100 10.42 7.35 -21.14
C LEU A 100 11.43 6.61 -22.02
N ASP A 101 12.67 7.02 -22.03
CA ASP A 101 13.78 6.41 -22.80
C ASP A 101 14.12 4.97 -22.37
N LYS A 102 13.63 4.54 -21.21
CA LYS A 102 13.82 3.18 -20.70
C LYS A 102 12.69 2.22 -21.03
N TRP A 103 11.62 2.70 -21.65
CA TRP A 103 10.54 1.84 -22.10
C TRP A 103 10.87 1.19 -23.45
N THR A 104 10.66 -0.11 -23.56
CA THR A 104 10.82 -0.87 -24.81
C THR A 104 9.69 -0.56 -25.80
N THR A 105 8.49 -0.33 -25.27
CA THR A 105 7.28 0.08 -26.00
C THR A 105 6.66 1.29 -25.30
N PRO A 106 5.93 2.18 -25.99
CA PRO A 106 5.31 3.31 -25.32
C PRO A 106 4.43 2.88 -24.14
N PRO A 107 4.48 3.57 -22.98
CA PRO A 107 3.82 3.13 -21.74
C PRO A 107 2.30 3.03 -21.84
N PHE A 108 1.67 3.78 -22.72
CA PHE A 108 0.22 3.82 -22.96
C PHE A 108 -0.20 3.19 -24.29
N ASP A 109 0.68 2.40 -24.92
CA ASP A 109 0.41 1.56 -26.07
C ASP A 109 0.65 0.10 -25.68
N PRO A 110 -0.32 -0.56 -25.01
CA PRO A 110 -0.10 -1.85 -24.36
C PRO A 110 0.16 -2.96 -25.38
N VAL A 111 1.26 -3.68 -25.18
CA VAL A 111 1.74 -4.73 -26.08
C VAL A 111 1.84 -6.07 -25.36
N GLU A 112 1.28 -7.11 -25.97
CA GLU A 112 1.47 -8.49 -25.54
C GLU A 112 2.79 -9.06 -26.05
N ARG A 113 3.60 -9.62 -25.15
CA ARG A 113 4.86 -10.28 -25.45
C ARG A 113 5.18 -11.34 -24.40
N ASP A 114 5.53 -12.54 -24.83
CA ASP A 114 6.00 -13.63 -23.95
C ASP A 114 5.04 -13.96 -22.80
N GLY A 115 3.72 -13.98 -23.06
CA GLY A 115 2.69 -14.26 -22.05
C GLY A 115 2.50 -13.14 -21.02
N ARG A 116 2.98 -11.96 -21.33
CA ARG A 116 2.87 -10.73 -20.51
C ARG A 116 2.27 -9.60 -21.34
N LEU A 117 1.52 -8.76 -20.68
CA LEU A 117 0.98 -7.53 -21.26
C LEU A 117 1.73 -6.36 -20.62
N TYR A 118 2.37 -5.51 -21.43
CA TYR A 118 3.20 -4.40 -20.99
C TYR A 118 2.46 -3.07 -21.14
N GLY A 119 2.52 -2.22 -20.14
CA GLY A 119 1.95 -0.87 -20.13
C GLY A 119 1.94 -0.27 -18.73
N ARG A 120 1.92 1.04 -18.60
CA ARG A 120 1.84 1.73 -17.29
C ARG A 120 0.43 1.56 -16.70
N GLY A 121 0.38 1.17 -15.40
CA GLY A 121 -0.87 0.92 -14.67
C GLY A 121 -1.54 -0.40 -15.03
N ILE A 122 -0.86 -1.27 -15.78
CA ILE A 122 -1.45 -2.53 -16.23
C ILE A 122 -1.50 -3.57 -15.11
N SER A 123 -0.55 -3.51 -14.19
CA SER A 123 -0.48 -4.36 -13.01
C SER A 123 -0.94 -3.61 -11.76
N ASP A 124 -0.73 -2.31 -11.72
CA ASP A 124 -1.07 -1.41 -10.63
C ASP A 124 -1.99 -0.28 -11.12
N ASP A 125 -3.33 -0.39 -11.03
CA ASP A 125 -4.20 -1.49 -10.54
C ASP A 125 -5.23 -1.93 -11.61
N LYS A 126 -5.09 -1.42 -12.89
CA LYS A 126 -6.11 -1.65 -13.94
C LYS A 126 -6.34 -3.14 -14.24
N GLY A 127 -5.29 -3.95 -14.21
CA GLY A 127 -5.39 -5.40 -14.44
C GLY A 127 -6.20 -6.12 -13.36
N PRO A 128 -5.83 -6.01 -12.08
CA PRO A 128 -6.59 -6.58 -10.97
C PRO A 128 -8.03 -6.07 -10.89
N MET A 129 -8.25 -4.76 -11.08
CA MET A 129 -9.59 -4.19 -11.20
C MET A 129 -10.41 -4.87 -12.29
N MET A 130 -9.83 -5.06 -13.47
CA MET A 130 -10.53 -5.69 -14.60
C MET A 130 -10.85 -7.17 -14.33
N ILE A 131 -10.01 -7.89 -13.58
CA ILE A 131 -10.31 -9.26 -13.13
C ILE A 131 -11.52 -9.26 -12.20
N ALA A 132 -11.57 -8.39 -11.20
CA ALA A 132 -12.70 -8.26 -10.30
C ALA A 132 -14.00 -7.98 -11.06
N LEU A 133 -13.98 -6.98 -11.96
CA LEU A 133 -15.13 -6.64 -12.81
C LEU A 133 -15.51 -7.76 -13.76
N GLY A 134 -14.54 -8.52 -14.27
CA GLY A 134 -14.79 -9.69 -15.14
C GLY A 134 -15.50 -10.83 -14.42
N ALA A 135 -15.13 -11.08 -13.15
CA ALA A 135 -15.81 -12.08 -12.33
C ALA A 135 -17.26 -11.67 -12.00
N LEU A 136 -17.49 -10.38 -11.66
CA LEU A 136 -18.84 -9.85 -11.43
C LEU A 136 -19.70 -9.95 -12.70
N ASP A 137 -19.16 -9.58 -13.85
CA ASP A 137 -19.85 -9.64 -15.14
C ASP A 137 -20.25 -11.08 -15.51
N ALA A 138 -19.40 -12.06 -15.20
CA ALA A 138 -19.69 -13.48 -15.43
C ALA A 138 -20.90 -13.98 -14.60
N PHE A 139 -21.01 -13.57 -13.33
CA PHE A 139 -22.19 -13.88 -12.51
C PHE A 139 -23.45 -13.26 -13.11
N LEU A 140 -23.39 -12.00 -13.50
CA LEU A 140 -24.52 -11.29 -14.09
C LEU A 140 -24.96 -11.91 -15.42
N SER A 141 -24.00 -12.35 -16.24
CA SER A 141 -24.29 -12.96 -17.52
C SER A 141 -24.86 -14.38 -17.42
N VAL A 142 -24.43 -15.17 -16.44
CA VAL A 142 -24.84 -16.57 -16.29
C VAL A 142 -26.03 -16.74 -15.34
N ASP A 143 -25.96 -16.12 -14.17
CA ASP A 143 -26.94 -16.28 -13.10
C ASP A 143 -27.99 -15.14 -13.10
N GLY A 144 -27.73 -14.05 -13.83
CA GLY A 144 -28.59 -12.85 -13.88
C GLY A 144 -28.52 -11.97 -12.63
N ALA A 145 -27.77 -12.38 -11.60
CA ALA A 145 -27.62 -11.68 -10.33
C ALA A 145 -26.27 -11.95 -9.69
N LEU A 146 -25.82 -11.06 -8.81
CA LEU A 146 -24.65 -11.28 -7.98
C LEU A 146 -25.00 -12.17 -6.76
N PRO A 147 -24.06 -13.02 -6.28
CA PRO A 147 -24.32 -13.90 -5.14
C PRO A 147 -24.33 -13.16 -3.80
N ILE A 148 -23.85 -11.91 -3.77
CA ILE A 148 -23.75 -11.01 -2.61
C ILE A 148 -24.13 -9.58 -3.02
N ASN A 149 -24.34 -8.70 -2.05
CA ASN A 149 -24.47 -7.28 -2.30
C ASN A 149 -23.09 -6.68 -2.54
N VAL A 150 -22.93 -5.93 -3.62
CA VAL A 150 -21.65 -5.32 -4.02
C VAL A 150 -21.80 -3.81 -4.11
N LYS A 151 -20.86 -3.11 -3.49
CA LYS A 151 -20.58 -1.70 -3.70
C LYS A 151 -19.17 -1.59 -4.30
N LEU A 152 -18.98 -0.65 -5.20
CA LEU A 152 -17.68 -0.37 -5.84
C LEU A 152 -17.22 1.02 -5.45
N LEU A 153 -15.97 1.14 -5.09
CA LEU A 153 -15.26 2.42 -4.92
C LEU A 153 -13.96 2.34 -5.72
N ILE A 154 -13.89 3.06 -6.85
CA ILE A 154 -12.74 3.06 -7.73
C ILE A 154 -12.09 4.44 -7.66
N GLU A 155 -10.95 4.53 -6.98
CA GLU A 155 -10.27 5.77 -6.63
C GLU A 155 -9.48 6.34 -7.83
N GLY A 156 -9.21 7.64 -7.79
CA GLY A 156 -8.43 8.34 -8.82
C GLY A 156 -7.20 9.08 -8.30
N GLU A 157 -6.77 8.83 -7.06
CA GLU A 157 -5.65 9.51 -6.41
C GLU A 157 -4.81 8.58 -5.51
N GLU A 158 -4.93 7.26 -5.67
CA GLU A 158 -4.16 6.31 -4.86
C GLU A 158 -2.67 6.56 -5.00
N GLU A 159 -2.20 6.74 -6.22
CA GLU A 159 -0.79 6.91 -6.58
C GLU A 159 -0.18 8.26 -6.12
N THR A 160 -1.02 9.15 -5.62
CA THR A 160 -0.60 10.41 -4.98
C THR A 160 -0.79 10.41 -3.46
N GLY A 161 -1.15 9.25 -2.88
CA GLY A 161 -1.35 9.04 -1.45
C GLY A 161 -2.77 9.33 -0.96
N SER A 162 -3.76 9.23 -1.85
CA SER A 162 -5.20 9.30 -1.51
C SER A 162 -5.62 10.58 -0.77
N PRO A 163 -5.22 11.78 -1.19
CA PRO A 163 -5.49 13.00 -0.41
C PRO A 163 -6.98 13.32 -0.28
N ALA A 164 -7.80 12.94 -1.25
CA ALA A 164 -9.24 13.15 -1.24
C ALA A 164 -10.02 12.04 -0.51
N LEU A 165 -9.46 10.84 -0.43
CA LEU A 165 -10.15 9.66 0.09
C LEU A 165 -10.73 9.84 1.50
N PRO A 166 -9.99 10.39 2.50
CA PRO A 166 -10.56 10.59 3.83
C PRO A 166 -11.84 11.43 3.81
N GLY A 167 -11.84 12.54 3.07
CA GLY A 167 -13.02 13.41 2.94
C GLY A 167 -14.18 12.71 2.23
N ILE A 168 -13.92 11.91 1.19
CA ILE A 168 -14.94 11.11 0.50
C ILE A 168 -15.58 10.12 1.47
N LEU A 169 -14.77 9.36 2.22
CA LEU A 169 -15.27 8.37 3.17
C LEU A 169 -16.07 9.00 4.30
N GLU A 170 -15.64 10.17 4.82
CA GLU A 170 -16.34 10.89 5.88
C GLU A 170 -17.69 11.43 5.41
N GLN A 171 -17.76 12.03 4.21
CA GLN A 171 -18.99 12.62 3.66
C GLN A 171 -20.01 11.58 3.20
N HIS A 172 -19.56 10.39 2.79
CA HIS A 172 -20.40 9.35 2.20
C HIS A 172 -20.47 8.07 3.03
N ARG A 173 -20.31 8.15 4.38
CA ARG A 173 -20.32 6.97 5.29
C ARG A 173 -21.49 6.05 5.06
N ASP A 174 -22.71 6.60 4.99
CA ASP A 174 -23.94 5.81 4.82
C ASP A 174 -23.98 5.13 3.45
N LEU A 175 -23.54 5.84 2.40
CA LEU A 175 -23.46 5.30 1.05
C LEU A 175 -22.46 4.15 0.97
N LEU A 176 -21.31 4.29 1.64
CA LEU A 176 -20.21 3.32 1.62
C LEU A 176 -20.33 2.24 2.70
N ALA A 177 -21.36 2.31 3.55
CA ALA A 177 -21.60 1.30 4.59
C ALA A 177 -21.65 -0.11 4.00
N ALA A 178 -20.81 -1.01 4.52
CA ALA A 178 -20.64 -2.39 4.07
C ALA A 178 -20.32 -3.30 5.27
N ASP A 179 -20.15 -4.59 5.04
CA ASP A 179 -19.72 -5.54 6.07
C ASP A 179 -18.19 -5.64 6.14
N ALA A 180 -17.50 -5.49 5.00
CA ALA A 180 -16.06 -5.48 4.88
C ALA A 180 -15.63 -4.88 3.53
N VAL A 181 -14.33 -4.62 3.36
CA VAL A 181 -13.72 -4.16 2.11
C VAL A 181 -12.88 -5.28 1.50
N LEU A 182 -13.10 -5.55 0.21
CA LEU A 182 -12.29 -6.44 -0.60
C LEU A 182 -11.54 -5.60 -1.64
N SER A 183 -10.24 -5.46 -1.47
CA SER A 183 -9.41 -4.67 -2.38
C SER A 183 -8.90 -5.53 -3.54
N ALA A 184 -9.13 -5.09 -4.76
CA ALA A 184 -8.49 -5.66 -5.94
C ALA A 184 -7.03 -5.20 -6.06
N ASP A 185 -6.71 -4.02 -5.53
CA ASP A 185 -5.36 -3.49 -5.42
C ASP A 185 -4.47 -4.29 -4.47
N GLY A 186 -3.15 -4.21 -4.70
CA GLY A 186 -2.10 -4.88 -3.96
C GLY A 186 -1.34 -5.89 -4.80
N ALA A 187 -0.38 -6.58 -4.18
CA ALA A 187 0.42 -7.58 -4.87
C ALA A 187 0.54 -8.87 -4.09
N ARG A 188 0.50 -9.99 -4.79
CA ARG A 188 0.95 -11.29 -4.25
C ARG A 188 2.47 -11.25 -4.05
N TRP A 189 2.92 -11.88 -3.00
CA TRP A 189 4.33 -11.76 -2.61
C TRP A 189 5.30 -12.37 -3.63
N ARG A 190 4.97 -13.56 -4.17
CA ARG A 190 5.80 -14.28 -5.16
C ARG A 190 4.91 -15.09 -6.11
N PRO A 191 5.34 -15.28 -7.36
CA PRO A 191 4.55 -16.03 -8.35
C PRO A 191 4.43 -17.53 -8.03
N ASP A 192 5.39 -18.10 -7.30
CA ASP A 192 5.46 -19.52 -6.95
C ASP A 192 4.81 -19.87 -5.61
N LEU A 193 4.23 -18.89 -4.91
CA LEU A 193 3.61 -19.07 -3.59
C LEU A 193 2.15 -18.61 -3.59
N VAL A 194 1.28 -19.45 -3.07
CA VAL A 194 -0.08 -19.05 -2.72
C VAL A 194 -0.03 -18.35 -1.37
N ALA A 195 -0.32 -17.07 -1.36
CA ALA A 195 -0.23 -16.25 -0.15
C ALA A 195 -1.36 -15.24 -0.08
N LEU A 196 -1.76 -14.88 1.14
CA LEU A 196 -2.66 -13.78 1.46
C LEU A 196 -1.93 -12.73 2.28
N ASN A 197 -2.07 -11.49 1.89
CA ASN A 197 -1.60 -10.37 2.67
C ASN A 197 -2.55 -10.12 3.84
N VAL A 198 -2.01 -10.20 5.07
CA VAL A 198 -2.78 -10.01 6.30
C VAL A 198 -2.42 -8.72 7.05
N GLY A 199 -1.57 -7.86 6.47
CA GLY A 199 -1.23 -6.59 7.11
C GLY A 199 -0.11 -5.82 6.42
N SER A 200 0.01 -4.55 6.79
CA SER A 200 1.01 -3.62 6.27
C SER A 200 1.60 -2.78 7.40
N ARG A 201 2.79 -2.22 7.17
CA ARG A 201 3.38 -1.27 8.11
C ARG A 201 2.84 0.14 7.87
N GLY A 202 2.84 0.95 8.93
CA GLY A 202 2.63 2.37 8.85
C GLY A 202 3.88 3.12 8.40
N ASN A 203 3.72 4.40 8.11
CA ASN A 203 4.81 5.30 7.73
C ASN A 203 4.63 6.67 8.41
N ALA A 204 5.72 7.21 8.92
CA ALA A 204 5.81 8.59 9.37
C ALA A 204 7.22 9.12 9.10
N GLY A 205 7.40 10.44 9.07
CA GLY A 205 8.73 10.99 8.87
C GLY A 205 8.78 12.49 9.10
N PHE A 206 9.98 12.98 9.38
CA PHE A 206 10.26 14.40 9.57
C PHE A 206 11.72 14.72 9.23
N GLU A 207 12.00 16.01 9.09
CA GLU A 207 13.34 16.55 8.94
C GLU A 207 13.76 17.27 10.21
N ILE A 208 15.02 17.11 10.59
CA ILE A 208 15.62 17.82 11.72
C ILE A 208 16.72 18.75 11.24
N ARG A 209 16.83 19.92 11.90
CA ARG A 209 17.93 20.85 11.77
C ARG A 209 18.56 21.04 13.16
N VAL A 210 19.85 20.81 13.24
CA VAL A 210 20.69 21.12 14.40
C VAL A 210 21.47 22.40 14.10
N GLN A 211 21.39 23.40 14.98
CA GLN A 211 22.14 24.64 14.85
C GLN A 211 22.96 24.89 16.11
N THR A 212 24.22 25.33 15.93
CA THR A 212 25.19 25.62 17.02
C THR A 212 25.78 27.01 16.94
N ALA A 213 25.55 27.75 15.85
CA ALA A 213 26.00 29.12 15.65
C ALA A 213 25.08 29.86 14.67
N GLU A 214 25.15 31.19 14.64
CA GLU A 214 24.42 32.02 13.67
C GLU A 214 25.04 31.98 12.26
N THR A 215 26.34 31.75 12.16
CA THR A 215 27.09 31.71 10.90
C THR A 215 28.18 30.65 10.96
N ASP A 216 28.68 30.25 9.82
CA ASP A 216 29.85 29.38 9.70
C ASP A 216 31.08 30.03 10.35
N LEU A 217 31.87 29.25 11.08
CA LEU A 217 32.98 29.72 11.87
C LEU A 217 34.32 29.15 11.39
N HIS A 218 35.40 29.91 11.54
CA HIS A 218 36.73 29.43 11.25
C HIS A 218 37.16 28.38 12.28
N SER A 219 37.42 27.13 11.86
CA SER A 219 37.73 26.01 12.76
C SER A 219 39.01 26.21 13.57
N GLY A 220 40.01 26.93 13.04
CA GLY A 220 41.24 27.28 13.77
C GLY A 220 41.06 28.30 14.87
N ARG A 221 39.93 29.04 14.86
CA ARG A 221 39.62 30.04 15.92
C ARG A 221 38.61 29.50 16.94
N TYR A 222 37.71 28.66 16.50
CA TYR A 222 36.55 28.24 17.30
C TYR A 222 36.52 26.75 17.58
N GLY A 223 37.42 25.96 16.93
CA GLY A 223 37.52 24.52 17.18
C GLY A 223 37.87 24.23 18.64
N GLY A 224 37.11 23.31 19.25
CA GLY A 224 37.27 22.96 20.67
C GLY A 224 36.56 23.88 21.68
N ILE A 225 36.01 25.03 21.22
CA ILE A 225 35.28 25.99 22.11
C ILE A 225 33.84 26.23 21.64
N VAL A 226 33.49 25.86 20.40
CA VAL A 226 32.13 25.86 19.84
C VAL A 226 31.78 24.46 19.35
N ALA A 227 30.55 24.03 19.62
CA ALA A 227 30.09 22.74 19.16
C ALA A 227 30.00 22.69 17.62
N ASN A 228 30.37 21.57 17.03
CA ASN A 228 30.17 21.32 15.61
C ASN A 228 28.78 20.64 15.43
N PRO A 229 27.84 21.20 14.65
CA PRO A 229 26.50 20.65 14.50
C PRO A 229 26.50 19.27 13.84
N LEU A 230 27.51 18.93 13.03
CA LEU A 230 27.67 17.59 12.47
C LEU A 230 28.01 16.56 13.55
N HIS A 231 28.84 16.91 14.53
CA HIS A 231 29.12 16.03 15.68
C HIS A 231 27.87 15.84 16.56
N VAL A 232 27.13 16.92 16.82
CA VAL A 232 25.87 16.86 17.58
C VAL A 232 24.85 15.99 16.83
N LEU A 233 24.65 16.24 15.54
CA LEU A 233 23.75 15.47 14.72
C LEU A 233 24.14 13.97 14.68
N GLY A 234 25.42 13.66 14.48
CA GLY A 234 25.92 12.28 14.54
C GLY A 234 25.63 11.58 15.87
N HIS A 235 25.78 12.32 16.99
CA HIS A 235 25.42 11.79 18.31
C HIS A 235 23.91 11.52 18.44
N LEU A 236 23.08 12.45 18.01
CA LEU A 236 21.62 12.30 18.03
C LEU A 236 21.16 11.08 17.22
N ILE A 237 21.69 10.91 16.00
CA ILE A 237 21.35 9.77 15.15
C ILE A 237 21.84 8.44 15.79
N ALA A 238 23.07 8.42 16.30
CA ALA A 238 23.62 7.22 16.95
C ALA A 238 22.82 6.83 18.20
N SER A 239 22.22 7.79 18.90
CA SER A 239 21.41 7.54 20.10
C SER A 239 20.06 6.87 19.82
N LEU A 240 19.61 6.85 18.57
CA LEU A 240 18.31 6.25 18.18
C LEU A 240 18.27 4.73 18.34
N HIS A 241 19.42 4.06 18.30
CA HIS A 241 19.49 2.61 18.41
C HIS A 241 20.39 2.20 19.58
N ASP A 242 19.98 1.16 20.30
CA ASP A 242 20.83 0.52 21.28
C ASP A 242 21.76 -0.54 20.64
N ALA A 243 22.59 -1.18 21.46
CA ALA A 243 23.54 -2.21 21.01
C ALA A 243 22.87 -3.47 20.43
N THR A 244 21.57 -3.67 20.65
CA THR A 244 20.79 -4.80 20.11
C THR A 244 20.07 -4.46 18.81
N GLY A 245 20.19 -3.22 18.32
CA GLY A 245 19.48 -2.72 17.16
C GLY A 245 18.05 -2.27 17.44
N ARG A 246 17.62 -2.24 18.71
CA ARG A 246 16.32 -1.77 19.15
C ARG A 246 16.31 -0.23 19.16
N ILE A 247 15.17 0.38 18.82
CA ILE A 247 15.00 1.83 18.95
C ILE A 247 15.01 2.22 20.43
N ALA A 248 15.91 3.14 20.78
CA ALA A 248 16.14 3.53 22.17
C ALA A 248 15.21 4.66 22.69
N ALA A 249 14.32 5.17 21.84
CA ALA A 249 13.37 6.23 22.22
C ALA A 249 12.29 5.68 23.18
N PRO A 250 12.18 6.19 24.41
CA PRO A 250 11.14 5.78 25.35
C PRO A 250 9.74 6.05 24.79
N GLY A 251 8.81 5.08 24.91
CA GLY A 251 7.45 5.18 24.37
C GLY A 251 7.31 4.82 22.89
N PHE A 252 8.41 4.64 22.14
CA PHE A 252 8.34 4.27 20.72
C PHE A 252 7.68 2.90 20.49
N TYR A 253 7.83 1.97 21.41
CA TYR A 253 7.21 0.63 21.34
C TYR A 253 5.85 0.53 22.02
N ASP A 254 5.24 1.64 22.43
CA ASP A 254 3.91 1.61 23.05
C ASP A 254 2.90 1.07 22.03
N GLY A 255 2.14 0.04 22.43
CA GLY A 255 1.19 -0.66 21.56
C GLY A 255 1.79 -1.76 20.69
N VAL A 256 3.12 -1.90 20.60
CA VAL A 256 3.77 -2.98 19.86
C VAL A 256 3.62 -4.30 20.61
N ALA A 257 2.90 -5.25 20.02
CA ALA A 257 2.80 -6.61 20.57
C ALA A 257 4.05 -7.43 20.21
N GLU A 258 4.48 -8.28 21.15
CA GLU A 258 5.46 -9.33 20.82
C GLU A 258 4.78 -10.41 19.95
N PRO A 259 5.45 -10.89 18.89
CA PRO A 259 4.90 -11.98 18.08
C PRO A 259 4.60 -13.21 18.93
N THR A 260 3.38 -13.70 18.84
CA THR A 260 2.97 -14.96 19.48
C THR A 260 3.70 -16.16 18.87
N ASN A 261 3.72 -17.29 19.57
CA ASN A 261 4.30 -18.52 19.02
C ASN A 261 3.59 -18.98 17.74
N ALA A 262 2.30 -18.72 17.61
CA ALA A 262 1.53 -19.03 16.40
C ALA A 262 1.98 -18.14 15.23
N GLU A 263 2.09 -16.82 15.43
CA GLU A 263 2.59 -15.90 14.41
C GLU A 263 4.04 -16.20 14.00
N ARG A 264 4.91 -16.52 14.97
CA ARG A 264 6.28 -16.95 14.64
C ARG A 264 6.29 -18.21 13.79
N ALA A 265 5.42 -19.18 14.08
CA ALA A 265 5.30 -20.40 13.28
C ALA A 265 4.75 -20.12 11.88
N GLU A 266 3.74 -19.25 11.74
CA GLU A 266 3.21 -18.78 10.45
C GLU A 266 4.31 -18.09 9.62
N ILE A 267 5.07 -17.17 10.22
CA ILE A 267 6.17 -16.46 9.54
C ILE A 267 7.28 -17.44 9.13
N ALA A 268 7.63 -18.39 10.00
CA ALA A 268 8.65 -19.39 9.70
C ALA A 268 8.24 -20.40 8.62
N ALA A 269 6.92 -20.58 8.39
CA ALA A 269 6.40 -21.41 7.31
C ALA A 269 6.57 -20.75 5.91
N VAL A 270 6.82 -19.44 5.86
CA VAL A 270 7.03 -18.72 4.61
C VAL A 270 8.44 -19.03 4.08
N PRO A 271 8.58 -19.63 2.89
CA PRO A 271 9.88 -19.94 2.32
C PRO A 271 10.67 -18.66 2.00
N TYR A 272 11.69 -18.37 2.79
CA TYR A 272 12.54 -17.20 2.62
C TYR A 272 14.03 -17.59 2.72
N ASP A 273 14.71 -17.54 1.59
CA ASP A 273 16.16 -17.75 1.54
C ASP A 273 16.86 -16.37 1.69
N GLU A 274 17.40 -16.14 2.87
CA GLU A 274 18.12 -14.90 3.22
C GLU A 274 19.31 -14.66 2.29
N THR A 275 20.08 -15.71 1.94
CA THR A 275 21.23 -15.60 1.06
C THR A 275 20.80 -15.17 -0.34
N ALA A 276 19.80 -15.83 -0.91
CA ALA A 276 19.25 -15.47 -2.21
C ALA A 276 18.62 -14.08 -2.25
N ALA A 277 18.00 -13.63 -1.15
CA ALA A 277 17.39 -12.30 -1.06
C ALA A 277 18.42 -11.17 -0.97
N PHE A 278 19.50 -11.36 -0.22
CA PHE A 278 20.49 -10.30 0.02
C PHE A 278 21.66 -10.26 -0.99
N ALA A 279 21.98 -11.38 -1.64
CA ALA A 279 23.09 -11.44 -2.61
C ALA A 279 22.91 -10.46 -3.79
N PRO A 280 21.74 -10.32 -4.45
CA PRO A 280 21.57 -9.40 -5.57
C PRO A 280 21.77 -7.92 -5.22
N ILE A 281 21.48 -7.54 -3.96
CA ILE A 281 21.63 -6.17 -3.46
C ILE A 281 22.96 -5.94 -2.74
N GLY A 282 23.83 -6.96 -2.62
CA GLY A 282 25.14 -6.87 -1.97
C GLY A 282 25.08 -6.54 -0.48
N ALA A 283 23.95 -6.81 0.19
CA ALA A 283 23.75 -6.50 1.60
C ALA A 283 23.94 -7.74 2.50
N LYS A 284 23.94 -7.51 3.81
CA LYS A 284 23.90 -8.54 4.84
C LYS A 284 22.73 -8.28 5.77
N PRO A 285 22.06 -9.33 6.30
CA PRO A 285 20.99 -9.18 7.26
C PRO A 285 21.43 -8.35 8.47
N HIS A 286 20.61 -7.39 8.88
CA HIS A 286 20.83 -6.53 10.05
C HIS A 286 19.47 -6.16 10.67
N GLY A 287 19.46 -5.73 11.93
CA GLY A 287 18.30 -5.21 12.63
C GLY A 287 18.20 -5.72 14.06
N GLU A 288 17.03 -5.54 14.68
CA GLU A 288 16.77 -5.85 16.09
C GLU A 288 17.07 -7.32 16.40
N ALA A 289 17.85 -7.57 17.46
CA ALA A 289 18.24 -8.91 17.88
C ALA A 289 17.04 -9.72 18.41
N GLY A 290 17.09 -11.05 18.24
CA GLY A 290 16.04 -11.95 18.72
C GLY A 290 14.87 -12.18 17.75
N TYR A 291 14.94 -11.59 16.53
CA TYR A 291 13.92 -11.73 15.49
C TYR A 291 14.54 -12.22 14.18
N SER A 292 13.81 -13.05 13.45
CA SER A 292 14.16 -13.44 12.07
C SER A 292 14.04 -12.23 11.13
N THR A 293 14.55 -12.32 9.90
CA THR A 293 14.48 -11.27 8.92
C THR A 293 13.04 -10.90 8.57
N LEU A 294 12.15 -11.88 8.40
CA LEU A 294 10.74 -11.61 8.13
C LEU A 294 10.02 -11.05 9.35
N GLU A 295 10.32 -11.48 10.57
CA GLU A 295 9.78 -10.87 11.79
C GLU A 295 10.20 -9.39 11.91
N ARG A 296 11.46 -9.05 11.61
CA ARG A 296 11.93 -7.67 11.58
C ARG A 296 11.19 -6.85 10.53
N LEU A 297 11.04 -7.40 9.32
CA LEU A 297 10.38 -6.72 8.21
C LEU A 297 8.89 -6.46 8.47
N TRP A 298 8.21 -7.38 9.17
CA TRP A 298 6.75 -7.38 9.28
C TRP A 298 6.20 -6.99 10.65
N MET A 299 6.95 -7.27 11.71
CA MET A 299 6.46 -7.17 13.08
C MET A 299 7.26 -6.19 13.95
N ARG A 300 8.37 -5.63 13.42
CA ARG A 300 9.18 -4.70 14.20
C ARG A 300 9.20 -3.32 13.54
N PRO A 301 9.02 -2.25 14.33
CA PRO A 301 9.10 -0.90 13.81
C PRO A 301 10.56 -0.50 13.58
N THR A 302 10.79 0.46 12.68
CA THR A 302 12.13 0.98 12.37
C THR A 302 12.16 2.50 12.37
N VAL A 303 13.35 3.07 12.59
CA VAL A 303 13.68 4.47 12.31
C VAL A 303 14.90 4.48 11.40
N ASP A 304 14.73 5.02 10.20
CA ASP A 304 15.76 5.06 9.18
C ASP A 304 16.17 6.49 8.85
N VAL A 305 17.46 6.69 8.56
CA VAL A 305 18.01 7.98 8.09
C VAL A 305 18.07 7.96 6.57
N ASN A 306 17.22 8.75 5.92
CA ASN A 306 17.15 8.82 4.46
C ASN A 306 18.16 9.80 3.86
N GLY A 307 18.67 10.73 4.65
CA GLY A 307 19.68 11.70 4.25
C GLY A 307 20.23 12.43 5.46
N MET A 308 21.53 12.77 5.38
CA MET A 308 22.22 13.56 6.39
C MET A 308 23.21 14.49 5.68
N TRP A 309 23.17 15.79 5.98
CA TRP A 309 24.04 16.75 5.30
C TRP A 309 24.35 17.96 6.18
N GLY A 310 25.39 18.71 5.77
CA GLY A 310 25.88 19.93 6.40
C GLY A 310 27.34 20.14 6.07
N GLY A 311 27.86 21.32 6.39
CA GLY A 311 29.27 21.67 6.18
C GLY A 311 29.66 21.83 4.70
N TYR A 312 30.95 21.74 4.43
CA TYR A 312 31.51 21.97 3.10
C TYR A 312 31.65 20.65 2.33
N THR A 313 31.03 20.60 1.15
CA THR A 313 31.02 19.41 0.25
C THR A 313 31.68 19.69 -1.10
N GLY A 314 32.27 20.88 -1.30
CA GLY A 314 32.98 21.25 -2.52
C GLY A 314 34.37 20.58 -2.63
N ALA A 315 35.05 20.81 -3.76
CA ALA A 315 36.41 20.28 -3.99
C ALA A 315 37.44 20.87 -3.02
N GLY A 316 38.37 20.04 -2.58
CA GLY A 316 39.42 20.40 -1.62
C GLY A 316 38.91 20.43 -0.17
N SER A 317 39.61 21.14 0.73
CA SER A 317 39.25 21.28 2.13
C SER A 317 38.90 22.72 2.47
N LYS A 318 37.96 22.92 3.38
CA LYS A 318 37.60 24.22 3.98
C LYS A 318 37.70 24.11 5.51
N THR A 319 38.52 24.96 6.12
CA THR A 319 38.72 24.97 7.59
C THR A 319 37.56 25.69 8.29
N VAL A 320 36.38 25.04 8.28
CA VAL A 320 35.10 25.59 8.76
C VAL A 320 34.47 24.68 9.80
N ILE A 321 33.78 25.28 10.78
CA ILE A 321 32.73 24.67 11.57
C ILE A 321 31.43 25.21 10.98
N PRO A 322 30.58 24.37 10.37
CA PRO A 322 29.29 24.85 9.88
C PRO A 322 28.42 25.36 11.01
N SER A 323 27.49 26.24 10.71
CA SER A 323 26.53 26.75 11.68
C SER A 323 25.38 25.76 11.95
N GLU A 324 25.10 24.91 10.97
CA GLU A 324 23.96 23.99 11.00
C GLU A 324 24.23 22.65 10.28
N ALA A 325 23.44 21.63 10.64
CA ALA A 325 23.41 20.32 10.02
C ALA A 325 21.99 19.77 10.01
N PHE A 326 21.67 18.87 9.07
CA PHE A 326 20.33 18.37 8.79
C PHE A 326 20.29 16.86 8.66
N ALA A 327 19.14 16.26 9.01
CA ALA A 327 18.83 14.88 8.65
C ALA A 327 17.35 14.70 8.32
N LYS A 328 17.06 13.76 7.42
CA LYS A 328 15.71 13.26 7.13
C LYS A 328 15.55 11.88 7.75
N LEU A 329 14.46 11.70 8.46
CA LEU A 329 14.13 10.48 9.17
C LEU A 329 12.80 9.94 8.67
N THR A 330 12.72 8.62 8.50
CA THR A 330 11.45 7.91 8.30
C THR A 330 11.31 6.79 9.29
N MET A 331 10.09 6.54 9.69
CA MET A 331 9.71 5.45 10.58
C MET A 331 8.81 4.48 9.82
N ARG A 332 9.03 3.19 10.00
CA ARG A 332 8.05 2.17 9.67
C ARG A 332 7.44 1.67 10.97
N LEU A 333 6.13 1.78 11.07
CA LEU A 333 5.37 1.44 12.27
C LEU A 333 4.65 0.09 12.08
N VAL A 334 4.29 -0.57 13.18
CA VAL A 334 3.61 -1.86 13.15
C VAL A 334 2.22 -1.74 13.79
N PRO A 335 1.29 -2.67 13.51
CA PRO A 335 -0.05 -2.64 14.09
C PRO A 335 -0.04 -2.47 15.62
N GLY A 336 -0.96 -1.66 16.12
CA GLY A 336 -1.07 -1.29 17.53
C GLY A 336 -0.34 -0.01 17.92
N GLN A 337 0.59 0.50 17.11
CA GLN A 337 1.23 1.79 17.36
C GLN A 337 0.34 2.96 16.92
N ASP A 338 0.22 3.95 17.80
CA ASP A 338 -0.29 5.27 17.46
C ASP A 338 0.83 6.05 16.74
N THR A 339 0.59 6.41 15.49
CA THR A 339 1.60 7.03 14.62
C THR A 339 2.11 8.36 15.19
N ALA A 340 1.22 9.21 15.72
CA ALA A 340 1.60 10.50 16.28
C ALA A 340 2.42 10.34 17.57
N LYS A 341 2.04 9.40 18.44
CA LYS A 341 2.79 9.11 19.68
C LYS A 341 4.16 8.51 19.38
N ALA A 342 4.25 7.58 18.45
CA ALA A 342 5.54 6.99 18.05
C ALA A 342 6.48 8.06 17.48
N GLN A 343 5.97 8.96 16.62
CA GLN A 343 6.74 10.08 16.09
C GLN A 343 7.18 11.03 17.20
N GLN A 344 6.28 11.39 18.13
CA GLN A 344 6.60 12.25 19.26
C GLN A 344 7.65 11.62 20.17
N ALA A 345 7.60 10.32 20.42
CA ALA A 345 8.61 9.61 21.21
C ALA A 345 10.03 9.76 20.63
N VAL A 346 10.19 9.66 19.32
CA VAL A 346 11.48 9.89 18.63
C VAL A 346 11.90 11.36 18.79
N ILE A 347 11.00 12.31 18.59
CA ILE A 347 11.27 13.74 18.76
C ILE A 347 11.72 14.07 20.19
N ASP A 348 11.03 13.53 21.18
CA ASP A 348 11.34 13.77 22.60
C ASP A 348 12.68 13.13 22.98
N HIS A 349 12.99 11.94 22.46
CA HIS A 349 14.30 11.32 22.62
C HIS A 349 15.41 12.20 22.05
N LEU A 350 15.28 12.69 20.82
CA LEU A 350 16.27 13.57 20.19
C LEU A 350 16.46 14.87 20.99
N LYS A 351 15.37 15.47 21.51
CA LYS A 351 15.43 16.65 22.40
C LYS A 351 16.14 16.35 23.72
N ALA A 352 15.90 15.17 24.30
CA ALA A 352 16.54 14.77 25.54
C ALA A 352 18.04 14.49 25.39
N GLN A 353 18.50 14.09 24.20
CA GLN A 353 19.92 13.86 23.90
C GLN A 353 20.63 15.13 23.40
N LEU A 354 19.91 16.22 23.16
CA LEU A 354 20.46 17.46 22.63
C LEU A 354 21.33 18.18 23.69
N PRO A 355 22.61 18.51 23.39
CA PRO A 355 23.41 19.29 24.32
C PRO A 355 22.94 20.75 24.40
N ASN A 356 23.14 21.39 25.56
CA ASN A 356 22.68 22.77 25.84
C ASN A 356 23.30 23.83 24.88
N CYS A 357 24.34 23.49 24.16
CA CYS A 357 25.05 24.37 23.19
C CYS A 357 24.46 24.27 21.76
N ALA A 358 23.37 23.58 21.56
CA ALA A 358 22.71 23.42 20.25
C ALA A 358 21.21 23.63 20.35
N THR A 359 20.58 24.00 19.23
CA THR A 359 19.13 24.01 19.05
C THR A 359 18.72 22.93 18.06
N LEU A 360 17.50 22.41 18.22
CA LEU A 360 16.90 21.40 17.34
C LEU A 360 15.56 21.92 16.84
N ASP A 361 15.46 22.10 15.52
CA ASP A 361 14.21 22.39 14.83
C ASP A 361 13.68 21.12 14.16
N ILE A 362 12.39 20.85 14.32
CA ILE A 362 11.68 19.78 13.61
C ILE A 362 10.92 20.43 12.45
N ARG A 363 11.06 19.86 11.25
CA ARG A 363 10.48 20.40 10.02
C ARG A 363 9.78 19.31 9.22
N GLY A 364 8.74 19.73 8.47
CA GLY A 364 8.17 18.90 7.43
C GLY A 364 7.63 17.59 7.94
N GLU A 365 6.67 17.61 8.85
CA GLU A 365 5.85 16.45 9.15
C GLU A 365 5.16 16.03 7.85
N ARG A 366 5.62 14.93 7.25
CA ARG A 366 5.00 14.36 6.06
C ARG A 366 3.83 13.50 6.47
N GLY A 367 2.84 13.39 5.57
CA GLY A 367 1.65 12.58 5.78
C GLY A 367 1.99 11.24 6.43
N ALA A 368 1.39 11.00 7.58
CA ALA A 368 1.55 9.77 8.33
C ALA A 368 0.43 8.81 7.94
N SER A 369 0.75 7.52 7.80
CA SER A 369 -0.25 6.46 7.68
C SER A 369 -0.06 5.44 8.77
N GLY A 370 -1.14 4.98 9.39
CA GLY A 370 -1.12 3.92 10.38
C GLY A 370 -0.71 2.58 9.78
N ALA A 371 -0.30 1.66 10.63
CA ALA A 371 -0.13 0.26 10.26
C ALA A 371 -1.47 -0.45 10.38
N TYR A 372 -1.65 -1.50 9.60
CA TYR A 372 -2.89 -2.26 9.58
C TYR A 372 -2.63 -3.77 9.66
N ALA A 373 -3.53 -4.49 10.33
CA ALA A 373 -3.59 -5.95 10.27
C ALA A 373 -5.04 -6.42 10.27
N VAL A 374 -5.36 -7.36 9.40
CA VAL A 374 -6.65 -8.04 9.41
C VAL A 374 -6.79 -8.82 10.72
N PRO A 375 -7.88 -8.64 11.49
CA PRO A 375 -8.09 -9.38 12.72
C PRO A 375 -8.10 -10.90 12.52
N GLU A 376 -7.55 -11.62 13.48
CA GLU A 376 -7.60 -13.09 13.45
C GLU A 376 -9.06 -13.58 13.45
N GLY A 377 -9.33 -14.57 12.60
CA GLY A 377 -10.69 -15.13 12.48
C GLY A 377 -11.66 -14.29 11.66
N HIS A 378 -11.21 -13.19 11.01
CA HIS A 378 -12.07 -12.36 10.19
C HIS A 378 -12.71 -13.18 9.05
N PRO A 379 -14.06 -13.14 8.87
CA PRO A 379 -14.78 -14.01 7.95
C PRO A 379 -14.38 -13.80 6.48
N LEU A 380 -14.08 -12.56 6.06
CA LEU A 380 -13.62 -12.28 4.71
C LEU A 380 -12.22 -12.88 4.45
N LEU A 381 -11.32 -12.88 5.44
CA LEU A 381 -10.00 -13.53 5.32
C LEU A 381 -10.15 -15.04 5.22
N ALA A 382 -11.06 -15.64 5.99
CA ALA A 382 -11.38 -17.06 5.89
C ALA A 382 -11.96 -17.43 4.52
N ALA A 383 -12.86 -16.60 3.97
CA ALA A 383 -13.42 -16.77 2.63
C ALA A 383 -12.33 -16.68 1.54
N ALA A 384 -11.42 -15.71 1.64
CA ALA A 384 -10.29 -15.55 0.73
C ALA A 384 -9.35 -16.77 0.78
N SER A 385 -9.04 -17.25 1.99
CA SER A 385 -8.22 -18.46 2.18
C SER A 385 -8.88 -19.70 1.56
N ALA A 386 -10.17 -19.90 1.81
CA ALA A 386 -10.93 -21.01 1.24
C ALA A 386 -10.99 -20.94 -0.29
N ALA A 387 -11.17 -19.74 -0.86
CA ALA A 387 -11.17 -19.54 -2.30
C ALA A 387 -9.82 -19.93 -2.95
N LEU A 388 -8.72 -19.43 -2.41
CA LEU A 388 -7.39 -19.77 -2.90
C LEU A 388 -7.10 -21.28 -2.75
N LYS A 389 -7.43 -21.87 -1.61
CA LYS A 389 -7.28 -23.31 -1.40
C LYS A 389 -8.06 -24.14 -2.41
N LYS A 390 -9.30 -23.75 -2.72
CA LYS A 390 -10.12 -24.46 -3.72
C LYS A 390 -9.61 -24.31 -5.14
N THR A 391 -9.07 -23.16 -5.51
CA THR A 391 -8.58 -22.89 -6.87
C THR A 391 -7.17 -23.40 -7.12
N THR A 392 -6.31 -23.42 -6.10
CA THR A 392 -4.90 -23.81 -6.23
C THR A 392 -4.58 -25.19 -5.65
N GLY A 393 -5.45 -25.74 -4.79
CA GLY A 393 -5.19 -26.96 -4.03
C GLY A 393 -4.23 -26.77 -2.84
N GLN A 394 -3.77 -25.54 -2.57
CA GLN A 394 -2.81 -25.23 -1.52
C GLN A 394 -3.42 -24.32 -0.47
N GLU A 395 -3.06 -24.53 0.81
CA GLU A 395 -3.38 -23.57 1.88
C GLU A 395 -2.54 -22.31 1.69
N PRO A 396 -3.14 -21.12 1.61
CA PRO A 396 -2.37 -19.91 1.43
C PRO A 396 -1.55 -19.56 2.67
N LEU A 397 -0.32 -19.14 2.44
CA LEU A 397 0.55 -18.60 3.48
C LEU A 397 0.08 -17.19 3.86
N LYS A 398 0.17 -16.85 5.15
CA LYS A 398 -0.08 -15.49 5.60
C LYS A 398 1.21 -14.68 5.51
N VAL A 399 1.20 -13.63 4.72
CA VAL A 399 2.32 -12.71 4.53
C VAL A 399 1.91 -11.29 4.92
N ARG A 400 2.89 -10.41 5.13
CA ARG A 400 2.64 -8.99 5.39
C ARG A 400 3.45 -8.13 4.43
N ILE A 401 2.97 -6.91 4.18
CA ILE A 401 3.71 -5.94 3.37
C ILE A 401 4.60 -5.11 4.28
N GLY A 402 5.90 -5.07 3.96
CA GLY A 402 6.86 -4.21 4.66
C GLY A 402 6.70 -2.72 4.36
N ALA A 403 5.97 -2.38 3.32
CA ALA A 403 5.56 -1.02 2.96
C ALA A 403 4.23 -0.63 3.63
N SER A 404 3.80 0.61 3.40
CA SER A 404 2.52 1.13 3.89
C SER A 404 1.46 1.07 2.80
N LEU A 405 0.23 0.80 3.21
CA LEU A 405 -0.98 0.85 2.38
C LEU A 405 -1.96 1.81 3.06
N PRO A 406 -1.97 3.09 2.70
CA PRO A 406 -2.80 4.09 3.35
C PRO A 406 -4.28 3.74 3.37
N LEU A 407 -4.80 3.17 2.27
CA LEU A 407 -6.19 2.72 2.15
C LEU A 407 -6.68 1.95 3.37
N THR A 408 -5.93 0.93 3.81
CA THR A 408 -6.38 -0.01 4.84
C THR A 408 -6.60 0.68 6.19
N GLU A 409 -5.69 1.58 6.57
CA GLU A 409 -5.81 2.39 7.80
C GLU A 409 -6.92 3.43 7.69
N ILE A 410 -7.02 4.12 6.55
CA ILE A 410 -8.03 5.16 6.32
C ILE A 410 -9.44 4.55 6.41
N VAL A 411 -9.66 3.40 5.76
CA VAL A 411 -10.93 2.68 5.79
C VAL A 411 -11.27 2.21 7.21
N GLU A 412 -10.31 1.60 7.91
CA GLU A 412 -10.47 1.15 9.29
C GLU A 412 -10.87 2.32 10.21
N ARG A 413 -10.14 3.41 10.14
CA ARG A 413 -10.35 4.58 11.01
C ARG A 413 -11.66 5.30 10.71
N ILE A 414 -12.04 5.44 9.44
CA ILE A 414 -13.19 6.26 9.05
C ILE A 414 -14.47 5.43 8.97
N LEU A 415 -14.44 4.26 8.33
CA LEU A 415 -15.61 3.43 8.14
C LEU A 415 -15.77 2.34 9.20
N GLY A 416 -14.74 2.06 10.02
CA GLY A 416 -14.72 0.95 10.97
C GLY A 416 -14.75 -0.43 10.30
N LEU A 417 -14.30 -0.53 9.05
CA LEU A 417 -14.30 -1.74 8.24
C LEU A 417 -12.90 -2.32 8.10
N ASP A 418 -12.81 -3.64 8.10
CA ASP A 418 -11.57 -4.35 7.78
C ASP A 418 -11.44 -4.58 6.27
N THR A 419 -10.20 -4.47 5.77
CA THR A 419 -9.85 -4.63 4.36
C THR A 419 -9.03 -5.90 4.14
N VAL A 420 -9.46 -6.76 3.22
CA VAL A 420 -8.68 -7.89 2.72
C VAL A 420 -8.20 -7.58 1.31
N MET A 421 -6.88 -7.65 1.10
CA MET A 421 -6.26 -7.49 -0.20
C MET A 421 -6.38 -8.81 -0.98
N PHE A 422 -7.00 -8.76 -2.15
CA PHE A 422 -7.24 -9.94 -3.00
C PHE A 422 -6.86 -9.65 -4.45
N SER A 423 -5.63 -9.22 -4.62
CA SER A 423 -5.03 -8.88 -5.92
C SER A 423 -4.34 -10.07 -6.58
N PHE A 424 -4.24 -10.00 -7.90
CA PHE A 424 -3.50 -10.98 -8.71
C PHE A 424 -2.30 -10.36 -9.43
N ALA A 425 -1.97 -9.12 -9.14
CA ALA A 425 -0.67 -8.54 -9.47
C ALA A 425 0.47 -9.22 -8.67
N LEU A 426 1.69 -9.11 -9.15
CA LEU A 426 2.87 -9.71 -8.53
C LEU A 426 3.96 -8.65 -8.30
N SER A 427 4.63 -8.71 -7.17
CA SER A 427 5.62 -7.72 -6.75
C SER A 427 6.83 -7.58 -7.71
N ASP A 428 7.03 -8.53 -8.64
CA ASP A 428 8.10 -8.52 -9.64
C ASP A 428 7.64 -8.00 -11.02
N GLU A 429 6.47 -7.35 -11.10
CA GLU A 429 5.87 -6.82 -12.33
C GLU A 429 6.28 -5.37 -12.64
N ASN A 430 7.38 -4.90 -12.06
CA ASN A 430 7.96 -3.57 -12.30
C ASN A 430 7.02 -2.40 -11.96
N PHE A 431 6.26 -2.50 -10.86
CA PHE A 431 5.46 -1.37 -10.37
C PHE A 431 6.30 -0.10 -10.28
N HIS A 432 5.73 1.05 -10.66
CA HIS A 432 6.36 2.37 -10.66
C HIS A 432 7.68 2.47 -11.47
N ALA A 433 8.01 1.44 -12.28
CA ALA A 433 9.21 1.40 -13.10
C ALA A 433 8.87 1.27 -14.61
N PRO A 434 9.81 1.60 -15.51
CA PRO A 434 9.66 1.32 -16.95
C PRO A 434 9.49 -0.17 -17.24
N ASN A 435 8.72 -0.47 -18.28
CA ASN A 435 8.36 -1.82 -18.70
C ASN A 435 7.54 -2.59 -17.63
N GLU A 436 6.68 -1.89 -16.90
CA GLU A 436 5.64 -2.50 -16.10
C GLU A 436 4.86 -3.49 -16.95
N PHE A 437 4.52 -4.65 -16.38
CA PHE A 437 3.81 -5.70 -17.09
C PHE A 437 2.86 -6.47 -16.18
N PHE A 438 1.87 -7.08 -16.76
CA PHE A 438 0.94 -7.98 -16.09
C PHE A 438 0.99 -9.36 -16.74
N ARG A 439 1.05 -10.43 -15.95
CA ARG A 439 1.07 -11.80 -16.48
C ARG A 439 -0.31 -12.22 -16.94
N LEU A 440 -0.41 -12.76 -18.15
CA LEU A 440 -1.68 -13.24 -18.67
C LEU A 440 -2.22 -14.45 -17.89
N SER A 441 -1.34 -15.25 -17.25
CA SER A 441 -1.75 -16.31 -16.33
C SER A 441 -2.42 -15.77 -15.06
N SER A 442 -2.04 -14.57 -14.59
CA SER A 442 -2.69 -13.92 -13.44
C SER A 442 -4.16 -13.60 -13.71
N ILE A 443 -4.55 -13.39 -14.98
CA ILE A 443 -5.94 -13.17 -15.35
C ILE A 443 -6.75 -14.46 -15.13
N ASP A 444 -6.25 -15.60 -15.59
CA ASP A 444 -6.94 -16.89 -15.46
C ASP A 444 -7.08 -17.31 -13.99
N ASP A 445 -5.96 -17.22 -13.25
CA ASP A 445 -5.92 -17.51 -11.81
C ASP A 445 -6.84 -16.55 -11.02
N GLY A 446 -6.80 -15.28 -11.37
CA GLY A 446 -7.58 -14.23 -10.75
C GLY A 446 -9.08 -14.41 -10.97
N LEU A 447 -9.51 -14.66 -12.21
CA LEU A 447 -10.92 -14.94 -12.52
C LEU A 447 -11.43 -16.14 -11.72
N ALA A 448 -10.65 -17.23 -11.65
CA ALA A 448 -11.03 -18.40 -10.89
C ALA A 448 -11.17 -18.09 -9.39
N ALA A 449 -10.23 -17.37 -8.84
CA ALA A 449 -10.24 -17.01 -7.41
C ALA A 449 -11.34 -15.99 -7.07
N TRP A 450 -11.58 -14.98 -7.92
CA TRP A 450 -12.64 -13.99 -7.70
C TRP A 450 -14.03 -14.61 -7.81
N VAL A 451 -14.29 -15.50 -8.77
CA VAL A 451 -15.54 -16.26 -8.83
C VAL A 451 -15.71 -17.09 -7.55
N GLN A 452 -14.65 -17.74 -7.09
CA GLN A 452 -14.73 -18.59 -5.90
C GLN A 452 -14.91 -17.77 -4.60
N ILE A 453 -14.21 -16.64 -4.42
CA ILE A 453 -14.35 -15.83 -3.19
C ILE A 453 -15.75 -15.25 -3.07
N LEU A 454 -16.39 -14.82 -4.17
CA LEU A 454 -17.76 -14.34 -4.14
C LEU A 454 -18.74 -15.45 -3.69
N ARG A 455 -18.49 -16.72 -4.06
CA ARG A 455 -19.25 -17.87 -3.57
C ARG A 455 -19.01 -18.17 -2.09
N GLU A 456 -17.75 -18.05 -1.62
CA GLU A 456 -17.44 -18.24 -0.19
C GLU A 456 -18.11 -17.16 0.67
N ILE A 457 -18.08 -15.89 0.21
CA ILE A 457 -18.75 -14.80 0.92
C ILE A 457 -20.28 -14.99 0.90
N ALA A 458 -20.85 -15.50 -0.19
CA ALA A 458 -22.27 -15.80 -0.28
C ALA A 458 -22.76 -16.89 0.70
N ALA A 459 -21.87 -17.72 1.22
CA ALA A 459 -22.17 -18.68 2.26
C ALA A 459 -22.25 -18.05 3.67
N LEU A 460 -21.77 -16.82 3.83
CA LEU A 460 -21.79 -16.04 5.06
C LEU A 460 -23.09 -15.22 5.19
N SER A 461 -23.30 -14.67 6.38
CA SER A 461 -24.35 -13.71 6.69
C SER A 461 -23.76 -12.39 7.19
N PRO A 462 -24.49 -11.26 7.13
CA PRO A 462 -24.01 -10.00 7.73
C PRO A 462 -23.68 -10.12 9.23
N ALA A 463 -24.32 -11.06 9.95
CA ALA A 463 -24.10 -11.29 11.37
C ALA A 463 -22.68 -11.80 11.67
N ASP A 464 -22.06 -12.51 10.73
CA ASP A 464 -20.70 -13.05 10.90
C ASP A 464 -19.65 -11.94 10.97
N PHE A 465 -19.94 -10.76 10.41
CA PHE A 465 -19.05 -9.58 10.40
C PHE A 465 -19.24 -8.66 11.61
N VAL A 466 -20.36 -8.78 12.35
CA VAL A 466 -20.67 -7.88 13.48
C VAL A 466 -19.55 -7.83 14.54
N PRO A 467 -18.89 -8.95 14.93
CA PRO A 467 -17.82 -8.94 15.93
C PRO A 467 -16.60 -8.12 15.52
N PHE A 468 -16.43 -7.83 14.23
CA PHE A 468 -15.27 -7.15 13.65
C PHE A 468 -15.55 -5.68 13.28
N ARG A 469 -16.79 -5.23 13.36
CA ARG A 469 -17.12 -3.82 13.14
C ARG A 469 -16.64 -2.97 14.30
N ARG A 470 -15.96 -1.91 13.98
CA ARG A 470 -15.53 -0.90 14.96
C ARG A 470 -16.53 0.24 14.95
N GLY A 471 -17.04 0.59 16.13
CA GLY A 471 -18.03 1.65 16.29
C GLY A 471 -17.48 3.06 16.15
#